data_5244a6afd571b7b1eb12de8de992579a
#
_entry.id   5244a6afd571b7b1eb12de8de992579a
#
_cell.length_a   1.000
_cell.length_b   1.000
_cell.length_c   1.000
_cell.angle_alpha   90.00
_cell.angle_beta   90.00
_cell.angle_gamma   90.00
#
_symmetry.space_group_name_H-M   'P 1'
#
loop_
_entity.id
_entity.type
_entity.pdbx_description
1 polymer ?
#
loop_
_entity_poly.entity_id
_entity_poly.type
_entity_poly.pdbx_seq_one_letter_code
_entity_poly.pdbx_strand_id
1 'polypeptide(L)'
;TEKQWLVWNGQYWGKDKKMERYNYAENVSKVRQRNAMSIKDNTEKMKAFSFAIRSGDKNKIESMLTVSTTLKEIATSSEDWDTDDLSFQCDNGVFVLTDGSFIDGKPGHMISQCSGVNYDPNAECPIFDQFLLDIMDGDEELTEYLLMCLGYSMSGLTDEQCMFILNG
;
A
#
# COMPACT_ATOMS: atom_id res chain seq x y z
N THR A 1 -15.36 10.68 7.52
CA THR A 1 -14.17 9.94 7.02
C THR A 1 -12.97 10.41 7.82
N GLU A 2 -12.35 9.52 8.56
CA GLU A 2 -11.17 9.83 9.37
C GLU A 2 -9.99 10.18 8.46
N LYS A 3 -9.35 11.32 8.67
CA LYS A 3 -8.13 11.70 7.94
C LYS A 3 -7.03 10.73 8.33
N GLN A 4 -6.55 9.94 7.39
CA GLN A 4 -5.53 8.92 7.61
C GLN A 4 -4.27 9.26 6.81
N TRP A 5 -3.10 9.01 7.40
CA TRP A 5 -1.84 9.03 6.66
C TRP A 5 -1.53 7.64 6.14
N LEU A 6 -1.13 7.58 4.88
CA LEU A 6 -0.59 6.40 4.25
C LEU A 6 0.92 6.60 4.02
N VAL A 7 1.67 5.52 4.16
CA VAL A 7 3.12 5.50 3.95
C VAL A 7 3.44 4.34 3.01
N TRP A 8 4.30 4.61 2.04
CA TRP A 8 4.79 3.61 1.11
C TRP A 8 5.72 2.63 1.81
N ASN A 9 5.41 1.33 1.79
CA ASN A 9 6.20 0.28 2.45
C ASN A 9 7.18 -0.44 1.51
N GLY A 10 7.24 -0.05 0.24
CA GLY A 10 8.05 -0.69 -0.80
C GLY A 10 7.21 -1.45 -1.83
N GLN A 11 5.97 -1.83 -1.52
CA GLN A 11 5.07 -2.57 -2.40
C GLN A 11 3.66 -1.96 -2.50
N TYR A 12 3.15 -1.38 -1.41
CA TYR A 12 1.84 -0.74 -1.36
C TYR A 12 1.80 0.38 -0.31
N TRP A 13 0.71 1.14 -0.29
CA TRP A 13 0.52 2.22 0.66
C TRP A 13 -0.19 1.72 1.93
N GLY A 14 0.58 1.51 2.98
CA GLY A 14 0.05 1.08 4.28
C GLY A 14 -0.35 2.24 5.19
N LYS A 15 -1.27 1.97 6.13
CA LYS A 15 -1.62 2.95 7.17
C LYS A 15 -0.41 3.27 8.04
N ASP A 16 -0.17 4.56 8.28
CA ASP A 16 0.93 5.04 9.14
C ASP A 16 0.67 4.77 10.63
N LYS A 17 0.69 3.49 11.01
CA LYS A 17 0.47 3.04 12.40
C LYS A 17 1.63 3.42 13.35
N LYS A 18 2.83 3.59 12.80
CA LYS A 18 4.06 3.86 13.57
C LYS A 18 4.45 5.33 13.59
N MET A 19 3.59 6.20 13.03
CA MET A 19 3.88 7.64 12.89
C MET A 19 5.15 7.94 12.09
N GLU A 20 5.45 7.14 11.08
CA GLU A 20 6.65 7.26 10.24
C GLU A 20 6.74 8.62 9.54
N ARG A 21 5.59 9.28 9.27
CA ARG A 21 5.53 10.66 8.76
C ARG A 21 6.36 11.63 9.60
N TYR A 22 6.47 11.42 10.91
CA TYR A 22 7.32 12.27 11.78
C TYR A 22 8.80 12.01 11.53
N ASN A 23 9.19 10.76 11.29
CA ASN A 23 10.57 10.41 10.94
C ASN A 23 10.98 11.04 9.60
N TYR A 24 10.07 11.02 8.61
CA TYR A 24 10.31 11.69 7.32
C TYR A 24 10.47 13.21 7.51
N ALA A 25 9.59 13.82 8.29
CA ALA A 25 9.64 15.25 8.61
C ALA A 25 10.93 15.64 9.35
N GLU A 26 11.35 14.85 10.33
CA GLU A 26 12.62 15.05 11.05
C GLU A 26 13.82 14.91 10.11
N ASN A 27 13.78 13.94 9.20
CA ASN A 27 14.84 13.72 8.23
C ASN A 27 15.05 14.94 7.31
N VAL A 28 13.97 15.66 6.96
CA VAL A 28 14.07 16.92 6.20
C VAL A 28 14.94 17.92 6.94
N SER A 29 14.79 18.07 8.27
CA SER A 29 15.64 18.92 9.08
C SER A 29 17.11 18.49 9.04
N LYS A 30 17.38 17.19 9.17
CA LYS A 30 18.73 16.60 9.11
C LYS A 30 19.39 16.81 7.74
N VAL A 31 18.62 16.66 6.65
CA VAL A 31 19.11 16.95 5.29
C VAL A 31 19.44 18.43 5.13
N ARG A 32 18.58 19.34 5.62
CA ARG A 32 18.84 20.77 5.60
C ARG A 32 20.10 21.15 6.37
N GLN A 33 20.34 20.53 7.54
CA GLN A 33 21.57 20.75 8.30
C GLN A 33 22.82 20.32 7.52
N ARG A 34 22.78 19.15 6.88
CA ARG A 34 23.88 18.68 6.01
C ARG A 34 24.13 19.63 4.85
N ASN A 35 23.08 20.10 4.19
CA ASN A 35 23.18 21.03 3.06
C ASN A 35 23.73 22.39 3.52
N ALA A 36 23.34 22.87 4.69
CA ALA A 36 23.88 24.12 5.28
C ALA A 36 25.41 24.03 5.50
N MET A 37 25.92 22.85 5.86
CA MET A 37 27.37 22.65 6.08
C MET A 37 28.19 22.79 4.80
N SER A 38 27.61 22.61 3.63
CA SER A 38 28.30 22.76 2.33
C SER A 38 28.37 24.22 1.83
N ILE A 39 27.70 25.16 2.50
CA ILE A 39 27.74 26.60 2.16
C ILE A 39 29.10 27.16 2.49
N LYS A 40 29.72 27.88 1.54
CA LYS A 40 31.07 28.43 1.66
C LYS A 40 31.10 29.69 2.54
N ASP A 41 30.12 30.55 2.39
CA ASP A 41 30.03 31.77 3.21
C ASP A 41 29.63 31.44 4.64
N ASN A 42 30.44 31.86 5.61
CA ASN A 42 30.21 31.53 7.02
C ASN A 42 28.92 32.15 7.59
N THR A 43 28.58 33.37 7.16
CA THR A 43 27.39 34.07 7.65
C THR A 43 26.12 33.40 7.14
N GLU A 44 26.06 33.05 5.85
CA GLU A 44 24.95 32.32 5.24
C GLU A 44 24.85 30.90 5.79
N LYS A 45 25.99 30.23 5.97
CA LYS A 45 26.06 28.91 6.60
C LYS A 45 25.41 28.90 7.98
N MET A 46 25.78 29.82 8.84
CA MET A 46 25.24 29.91 10.21
C MET A 46 23.73 30.21 10.22
N LYS A 47 23.26 31.08 9.31
CA LYS A 47 21.82 31.36 9.15
C LYS A 47 21.06 30.11 8.68
N ALA A 48 21.55 29.43 7.64
CA ALA A 48 20.94 28.22 7.09
C ALA A 48 20.93 27.09 8.14
N PHE A 49 22.02 26.88 8.86
CA PHE A 49 22.13 25.86 9.88
C PHE A 49 21.17 26.13 11.07
N SER A 50 21.11 27.38 11.55
CA SER A 50 20.16 27.77 12.60
C SER A 50 18.71 27.61 12.18
N PHE A 51 18.39 27.91 10.91
CA PHE A 51 17.06 27.66 10.34
C PHE A 51 16.77 26.15 10.27
N ALA A 52 17.73 25.34 9.83
CA ALA A 52 17.60 23.90 9.75
C ALA A 52 17.34 23.26 11.12
N ILE A 53 18.05 23.66 12.17
CA ILE A 53 17.81 23.20 13.55
C ILE A 53 16.38 23.54 13.98
N ARG A 54 15.99 24.83 13.86
CA ARG A 54 14.64 25.27 14.24
C ARG A 54 13.52 24.59 13.45
N SER A 55 13.78 24.16 12.20
CA SER A 55 12.80 23.41 11.42
C SER A 55 12.54 22.00 11.96
N GLY A 56 13.44 21.48 12.80
CA GLY A 56 13.29 20.22 13.51
C GLY A 56 12.54 20.31 14.85
N ASP A 57 12.14 21.50 15.26
CA ASP A 57 11.35 21.66 16.48
C ASP A 57 9.98 20.99 16.33
N LYS A 58 9.50 20.33 17.38
CA LYS A 58 8.24 19.57 17.38
C LYS A 58 7.08 20.39 16.78
N ASN A 59 6.88 21.62 17.26
CA ASN A 59 5.78 22.48 16.79
C ASN A 59 5.90 22.81 15.28
N LYS A 60 7.12 22.92 14.76
CA LYS A 60 7.34 23.18 13.32
C LYS A 60 7.07 21.94 12.48
N ILE A 61 7.46 20.78 12.97
CA ILE A 61 7.15 19.49 12.33
C ILE A 61 5.63 19.28 12.31
N GLU A 62 4.93 19.46 13.40
CA GLU A 62 3.48 19.35 13.48
C GLU A 62 2.75 20.33 12.54
N SER A 63 3.21 21.60 12.52
CA SER A 63 2.66 22.60 11.59
C SER A 63 2.91 22.21 10.14
N MET A 64 4.11 21.72 9.82
CA MET A 64 4.44 21.25 8.46
C MET A 64 3.55 20.08 8.05
N LEU A 65 3.40 19.07 8.89
CA LEU A 65 2.54 17.92 8.63
C LEU A 65 1.07 18.32 8.48
N THR A 66 0.59 19.27 9.29
CA THR A 66 -0.77 19.79 9.19
C THR A 66 -1.00 20.50 7.86
N VAL A 67 -0.07 21.38 7.46
CA VAL A 67 -0.18 22.10 6.18
C VAL A 67 -0.03 21.18 4.98
N SER A 68 0.84 20.16 5.07
CA SER A 68 1.06 19.21 3.97
C SER A 68 -0.21 18.43 3.58
N THR A 69 -1.17 18.25 4.51
CA THR A 69 -2.46 17.62 4.18
C THR A 69 -3.31 18.43 3.18
N THR A 70 -2.94 19.67 2.89
CA THR A 70 -3.64 20.54 1.93
C THR A 70 -2.94 20.63 0.58
N LEU A 71 -1.74 20.04 0.47
CA LEU A 71 -0.97 20.05 -0.78
C LEU A 71 -1.55 19.01 -1.75
N LYS A 72 -1.75 19.40 -3.01
CA LYS A 72 -2.34 18.55 -4.05
C LYS A 72 -1.52 17.28 -4.33
N GLU A 73 -0.21 17.34 -4.08
CA GLU A 73 0.73 16.24 -4.27
C GLU A 73 0.68 15.21 -3.13
N ILE A 74 0.03 15.55 -2.02
CA ILE A 74 -0.07 14.70 -0.81
C ILE A 74 -1.52 14.37 -0.49
N ALA A 75 -2.42 15.35 -0.66
CA ALA A 75 -3.83 15.17 -0.37
C ALA A 75 -4.49 14.31 -1.45
N THR A 76 -5.12 13.23 -1.02
CA THR A 76 -5.89 12.32 -1.87
C THR A 76 -7.28 12.12 -1.29
N SER A 77 -8.21 11.70 -2.12
CA SER A 77 -9.54 11.24 -1.70
C SER A 77 -9.62 9.72 -1.66
N SER A 78 -10.67 9.17 -1.07
CA SER A 78 -10.90 7.71 -1.09
C SER A 78 -11.10 7.15 -2.50
N GLU A 79 -11.53 7.98 -3.43
CA GLU A 79 -11.80 7.61 -4.82
C GLU A 79 -10.53 7.48 -5.67
N ASP A 80 -9.40 7.99 -5.17
CA ASP A 80 -8.11 7.90 -5.84
C ASP A 80 -7.41 6.55 -5.58
N TRP A 81 -7.92 5.75 -4.63
CA TRP A 81 -7.27 4.54 -4.14
C TRP A 81 -7.99 3.28 -4.57
N ASP A 82 -7.21 2.21 -4.79
CA ASP A 82 -7.71 0.87 -5.08
C ASP A 82 -8.68 0.84 -6.27
N THR A 83 -8.39 1.62 -7.32
CA THR A 83 -9.27 1.82 -8.49
C THR A 83 -9.12 0.76 -9.57
N ASP A 84 -8.12 -0.09 -9.48
CA ASP A 84 -7.90 -1.19 -10.42
C ASP A 84 -8.47 -2.49 -9.85
N ASP A 85 -9.67 -2.85 -10.30
CA ASP A 85 -10.43 -4.02 -9.84
C ASP A 85 -9.76 -5.37 -10.20
N LEU A 86 -8.76 -5.35 -11.06
CA LEU A 86 -8.06 -6.56 -11.54
C LEU A 86 -6.62 -6.67 -11.02
N SER A 87 -6.25 -5.82 -10.07
CA SER A 87 -4.98 -5.87 -9.35
C SER A 87 -5.16 -6.45 -7.95
N PHE A 88 -4.54 -7.59 -7.67
CA PHE A 88 -4.54 -8.23 -6.36
C PHE A 88 -3.20 -8.03 -5.66
N GLN A 89 -3.17 -7.23 -4.59
CA GLN A 89 -1.95 -6.91 -3.87
C GLN A 89 -1.57 -8.04 -2.90
N CYS A 90 -0.38 -8.59 -3.10
CA CYS A 90 0.33 -9.45 -2.16
C CYS A 90 1.38 -8.65 -1.37
N ASP A 91 1.95 -9.23 -0.30
CA ASP A 91 3.00 -8.57 0.48
C ASP A 91 4.26 -8.30 -0.34
N ASN A 92 4.55 -9.15 -1.33
CA ASN A 92 5.76 -9.10 -2.17
C ASN A 92 5.53 -8.55 -3.59
N GLY A 93 4.33 -8.06 -3.93
CA GLY A 93 4.04 -7.49 -5.26
C GLY A 93 2.57 -7.53 -5.62
N VAL A 94 2.26 -7.24 -6.87
CA VAL A 94 0.89 -7.19 -7.41
C VAL A 94 0.68 -8.35 -8.38
N PHE A 95 -0.33 -9.16 -8.14
CA PHE A 95 -0.80 -10.17 -9.07
C PHE A 95 -1.86 -9.55 -9.99
N VAL A 96 -1.61 -9.55 -11.29
CA VAL A 96 -2.50 -8.98 -12.30
C VAL A 96 -3.45 -10.07 -12.78
N LEU A 97 -4.75 -9.94 -12.42
CA LEU A 97 -5.74 -10.98 -12.67
C LEU A 97 -6.09 -11.15 -14.15
N THR A 98 -5.80 -10.15 -15.01
CA THR A 98 -6.11 -10.22 -16.45
C THR A 98 -5.25 -11.19 -17.21
N ASP A 99 -3.98 -11.34 -16.87
CA ASP A 99 -3.00 -12.12 -17.62
C ASP A 99 -2.16 -13.07 -16.75
N GLY A 100 -2.43 -13.08 -15.43
CA GLY A 100 -1.71 -13.93 -14.48
C GLY A 100 -0.26 -13.49 -14.21
N SER A 101 0.12 -12.29 -14.64
CA SER A 101 1.47 -11.78 -14.38
C SER A 101 1.64 -11.32 -12.94
N PHE A 102 2.87 -11.38 -12.45
CA PHE A 102 3.25 -10.86 -11.14
C PHE A 102 4.29 -9.76 -11.30
N ILE A 103 4.03 -8.59 -10.77
CA ILE A 103 4.84 -7.39 -10.93
C ILE A 103 5.18 -6.75 -9.60
N ASP A 104 6.27 -5.97 -9.57
CA ASP A 104 6.58 -5.16 -8.39
C ASP A 104 5.53 -4.06 -8.18
N GLY A 105 5.16 -3.86 -6.92
CA GLY A 105 4.33 -2.73 -6.55
C GLY A 105 5.04 -1.40 -6.84
N LYS A 106 4.24 -0.40 -7.25
CA LYS A 106 4.75 0.97 -7.51
C LYS A 106 3.85 1.99 -6.81
N PRO A 107 4.41 3.10 -6.32
CA PRO A 107 3.60 4.14 -5.68
C PRO A 107 2.43 4.63 -6.54
N GLY A 108 2.61 4.67 -7.87
CA GLY A 108 1.59 5.10 -8.82
C GLY A 108 0.42 4.13 -9.02
N HIS A 109 0.50 2.90 -8.53
CA HIS A 109 -0.64 1.99 -8.55
C HIS A 109 -1.74 2.39 -7.55
N MET A 110 -1.42 3.26 -6.59
CA MET A 110 -2.37 3.78 -5.60
C MET A 110 -3.13 2.69 -4.84
N ILE A 111 -2.46 1.56 -4.57
CA ILE A 111 -3.05 0.43 -3.84
C ILE A 111 -2.82 0.62 -2.35
N SER A 112 -3.90 0.57 -1.56
CA SER A 112 -3.88 0.73 -0.10
C SER A 112 -4.30 -0.54 0.66
N GLN A 113 -4.87 -1.52 -0.03
CA GLN A 113 -5.26 -2.80 0.55
C GLN A 113 -4.26 -3.88 0.16
N CYS A 114 -4.07 -4.86 1.05
CA CYS A 114 -3.15 -5.97 0.83
C CYS A 114 -3.72 -7.24 1.45
N SER A 115 -3.57 -8.36 0.75
CA SER A 115 -4.02 -9.67 1.20
C SER A 115 -3.29 -10.20 2.44
N GLY A 116 -2.06 -9.69 2.69
CA GLY A 116 -1.20 -10.15 3.78
C GLY A 116 -0.52 -11.50 3.52
N VAL A 117 -0.49 -11.94 2.26
CA VAL A 117 0.21 -13.16 1.83
C VAL A 117 1.25 -12.84 0.77
N ASN A 118 2.30 -13.65 0.70
CA ASN A 118 3.26 -13.62 -0.40
C ASN A 118 2.77 -14.50 -1.55
N TYR A 119 2.89 -14.01 -2.77
CA TYR A 119 2.74 -14.84 -3.96
C TYR A 119 4.00 -15.68 -4.17
N ASP A 120 3.82 -16.97 -4.36
CA ASP A 120 4.86 -17.92 -4.77
C ASP A 120 4.34 -18.76 -5.94
N PRO A 121 4.92 -18.62 -7.15
CA PRO A 121 4.48 -19.35 -8.32
C PRO A 121 4.70 -20.88 -8.23
N ASN A 122 5.49 -21.34 -7.25
CA ASN A 122 5.77 -22.75 -7.03
C ASN A 122 5.02 -23.30 -5.81
N ALA A 123 4.13 -22.51 -5.20
CA ALA A 123 3.34 -22.97 -4.07
C ALA A 123 2.37 -24.08 -4.51
N GLU A 124 2.41 -25.20 -3.79
CA GLU A 124 1.46 -26.30 -3.93
C GLU A 124 0.56 -26.36 -2.70
N CYS A 125 -0.71 -26.69 -2.91
CA CYS A 125 -1.68 -26.77 -1.82
C CYS A 125 -2.47 -28.09 -1.81
N PRO A 126 -1.79 -29.27 -1.80
CA PRO A 126 -2.45 -30.57 -1.99
C PRO A 126 -3.51 -30.87 -0.92
N ILE A 127 -3.34 -30.35 0.30
CA ILE A 127 -4.36 -30.51 1.36
C ILE A 127 -5.62 -29.73 1.03
N PHE A 128 -5.47 -28.51 0.48
CA PHE A 128 -6.61 -27.68 0.08
C PHE A 128 -7.30 -28.27 -1.14
N ASP A 129 -6.55 -28.75 -2.12
CA ASP A 129 -7.10 -29.39 -3.32
C ASP A 129 -7.91 -30.64 -2.94
N GLN A 130 -7.38 -31.50 -2.08
CA GLN A 130 -8.09 -32.66 -1.59
C GLN A 130 -9.34 -32.28 -0.79
N PHE A 131 -9.24 -31.26 0.06
CA PHE A 131 -10.39 -30.76 0.83
C PHE A 131 -11.52 -30.28 -0.08
N LEU A 132 -11.20 -29.55 -1.17
CA LEU A 132 -12.22 -29.12 -2.12
C LEU A 132 -12.91 -30.30 -2.81
N LEU A 133 -12.16 -31.33 -3.24
CA LEU A 133 -12.73 -32.53 -3.80
C LEU A 133 -13.62 -33.28 -2.82
N ASP A 134 -13.19 -33.38 -1.55
CA ASP A 134 -13.95 -34.09 -0.52
C ASP A 134 -15.29 -33.40 -0.22
N ILE A 135 -15.33 -32.07 -0.13
CA ILE A 135 -16.58 -31.32 0.14
C ILE A 135 -17.52 -31.30 -1.06
N MET A 136 -17.00 -31.55 -2.27
CA MET A 136 -17.79 -31.67 -3.51
C MET A 136 -18.09 -33.14 -3.88
N ASP A 137 -17.91 -34.07 -2.93
CA ASP A 137 -18.19 -35.51 -3.11
C ASP A 137 -17.44 -36.13 -4.32
N GLY A 138 -16.24 -35.59 -4.61
CA GLY A 138 -15.42 -36.01 -5.74
C GLY A 138 -15.83 -35.46 -7.10
N ASP A 139 -16.76 -34.50 -7.14
CA ASP A 139 -17.19 -33.86 -8.39
C ASP A 139 -16.16 -32.82 -8.83
N GLU A 140 -15.35 -33.17 -9.83
CA GLU A 140 -14.29 -32.32 -10.37
C GLU A 140 -14.85 -31.06 -11.06
N GLU A 141 -15.99 -31.16 -11.77
CA GLU A 141 -16.60 -30.03 -12.47
C GLU A 141 -17.12 -28.98 -11.46
N LEU A 142 -17.74 -29.43 -10.38
CA LEU A 142 -18.23 -28.57 -9.32
C LEU A 142 -17.07 -27.93 -8.53
N THR A 143 -15.97 -28.70 -8.34
CA THR A 143 -14.75 -28.20 -7.72
C THR A 143 -14.12 -27.07 -8.55
N GLU A 144 -14.02 -27.26 -9.87
CA GLU A 144 -13.52 -26.23 -10.78
C GLU A 144 -14.41 -24.97 -10.78
N TYR A 145 -15.74 -25.16 -10.77
CA TYR A 145 -16.67 -24.04 -10.65
C TYR A 145 -16.48 -23.26 -9.34
N LEU A 146 -16.27 -23.95 -8.21
CA LEU A 146 -15.98 -23.29 -6.93
C LEU A 146 -14.67 -22.49 -6.98
N LEU A 147 -13.64 -23.04 -7.62
CA LEU A 147 -12.36 -22.32 -7.81
C LEU A 147 -12.55 -21.06 -8.66
N MET A 148 -13.38 -21.11 -9.71
CA MET A 148 -13.74 -19.92 -10.50
C MET A 148 -14.46 -18.88 -9.65
N CYS A 149 -15.39 -19.27 -8.79
CA CYS A 149 -16.08 -18.37 -7.86
C CYS A 149 -15.11 -17.71 -6.86
N LEU A 150 -14.13 -18.46 -6.35
CA LEU A 150 -13.08 -17.94 -5.48
C LEU A 150 -12.18 -16.95 -6.23
N GLY A 151 -11.78 -17.28 -7.47
CA GLY A 151 -11.01 -16.39 -8.34
C GLY A 151 -11.74 -15.08 -8.63
N TYR A 152 -13.04 -15.14 -8.95
CA TYR A 152 -13.85 -13.93 -9.11
C TYR A 152 -13.90 -13.09 -7.83
N SER A 153 -13.98 -13.74 -6.68
CA SER A 153 -13.99 -13.04 -5.37
C SER A 153 -12.65 -12.35 -5.00
N MET A 154 -11.56 -12.66 -5.71
CA MET A 154 -10.29 -11.95 -5.58
C MET A 154 -10.26 -10.62 -6.35
N SER A 155 -11.17 -10.44 -7.30
CA SER A 155 -11.30 -9.19 -8.07
C SER A 155 -12.19 -8.17 -7.35
N GLY A 156 -12.08 -6.90 -7.75
CA GLY A 156 -13.01 -5.84 -7.36
C GLY A 156 -14.26 -5.77 -8.23
N LEU A 157 -14.40 -6.67 -9.21
CA LEU A 157 -15.52 -6.66 -10.15
C LEU A 157 -16.83 -6.98 -9.46
N THR A 158 -17.87 -6.24 -9.81
CA THR A 158 -19.24 -6.41 -9.30
C THR A 158 -20.28 -6.55 -10.42
N ASP A 159 -19.84 -6.77 -11.65
CA ASP A 159 -20.68 -6.77 -12.85
C ASP A 159 -21.74 -7.87 -12.80
N GLU A 160 -21.41 -9.03 -12.25
CA GLU A 160 -22.33 -10.17 -12.13
C GLU A 160 -23.41 -9.98 -11.06
N GLN A 161 -23.25 -9.00 -10.16
CA GLN A 161 -24.19 -8.68 -9.07
C GLN A 161 -24.65 -9.94 -8.32
N CYS A 162 -23.77 -10.91 -8.13
CA CYS A 162 -24.03 -12.18 -7.49
C CYS A 162 -23.50 -12.26 -6.07
N MET A 163 -24.04 -13.16 -5.29
CA MET A 163 -23.56 -13.52 -3.95
C MET A 163 -23.43 -15.04 -3.88
N PHE A 164 -22.25 -15.52 -3.51
CA PHE A 164 -22.01 -16.95 -3.30
C PHE A 164 -22.43 -17.34 -1.89
N ILE A 165 -23.33 -18.34 -1.79
CA ILE A 165 -23.76 -18.89 -0.53
C ILE A 165 -23.30 -20.34 -0.49
N LEU A 166 -22.35 -20.63 0.39
CA LEU A 166 -21.90 -21.99 0.68
C LEU A 166 -22.81 -22.57 1.77
N ASN A 167 -23.49 -23.64 1.44
CA ASN A 167 -24.39 -24.35 2.37
C ASN A 167 -23.87 -25.80 2.52
N GLY A 168 -23.56 -26.19 3.76
CA GLY A 168 -23.08 -27.52 4.12
C GLY A 168 -23.95 -28.20 5.14
#